data_a062a9ec3e0573d2319963927e1d242a
#
_entry.id   a062a9ec3e0573d2319963927e1d242a
#
_cell.length_a   1.000
_cell.length_b   1.000
_cell.length_c   1.000
_cell.angle_alpha   90.00
_cell.angle_beta   90.00
_cell.angle_gamma   90.00
#
_symmetry.space_group_name_H-M   'P 1'
#
loop_
_entity.id
_entity.type
_entity.pdbx_description
1 polymer ?
#
loop_
_entity_poly.entity_id
_entity_poly.type
_entity_poly.pdbx_seq_one_letter_code
_entity_poly.pdbx_strand_id
1 'polypeptide(L)'
;MSRPPKLLSAPLESGTPSVGAAALGRAQSQQAELPIEIDALQLRAVKRRFLALNKDRLRLVQESLELRQRVFVELIPLLFHINHPTLPGFAGSDAPIGIPDYTPSQPTLRRARKLSRSFEYKKRARRRFHIQALYLMGSIGSIAHTSGSDFDIWLCYDPELDTAQRQ
;
A
#
# COMPACT_ATOMS: atom_id res chain seq x y z
N MET A 1 -48.03 11.43 -12.24
CA MET A 1 -48.91 10.24 -12.11
C MET A 1 -48.70 9.38 -13.33
N SER A 2 -48.02 8.24 -13.23
CA SER A 2 -48.11 7.11 -14.18
C SER A 2 -47.25 6.00 -13.61
N ARG A 3 -47.93 4.93 -13.25
CA ARG A 3 -47.41 3.67 -12.73
C ARG A 3 -46.75 2.85 -13.85
N PRO A 4 -45.69 2.09 -13.58
CA PRO A 4 -45.19 1.07 -14.52
C PRO A 4 -45.99 -0.25 -14.42
N PRO A 5 -46.06 -1.04 -15.51
CA PRO A 5 -46.87 -2.25 -15.56
C PRO A 5 -46.19 -3.44 -14.90
N LYS A 6 -47.05 -4.28 -14.27
CA LYS A 6 -46.76 -5.62 -13.74
C LYS A 6 -46.58 -6.61 -14.91
N LEU A 7 -45.52 -7.41 -14.88
CA LEU A 7 -45.38 -8.63 -15.69
C LEU A 7 -45.74 -9.83 -14.81
N LEU A 8 -46.72 -10.58 -15.32
CA LEU A 8 -47.22 -11.86 -14.80
C LEU A 8 -46.19 -12.96 -15.02
N SER A 9 -45.95 -13.74 -13.99
CA SER A 9 -45.33 -15.04 -14.04
C SER A 9 -46.35 -16.11 -14.34
N ALA A 10 -46.04 -17.03 -15.28
CA ALA A 10 -46.74 -18.29 -15.48
C ALA A 10 -45.76 -19.46 -15.34
N PRO A 11 -46.14 -20.56 -14.67
CA PRO A 11 -45.27 -21.70 -14.45
C PRO A 11 -45.41 -22.70 -15.64
N LEU A 12 -44.31 -23.34 -15.96
CA LEU A 12 -44.32 -24.56 -16.80
C LEU A 12 -43.67 -25.69 -16.01
N GLU A 13 -44.52 -26.64 -15.69
CA GLU A 13 -44.14 -27.92 -15.11
C GLU A 13 -43.63 -28.90 -16.16
N SER A 14 -42.89 -29.87 -15.64
CA SER A 14 -42.76 -31.27 -16.02
C SER A 14 -41.69 -31.69 -17.01
N GLY A 15 -40.91 -32.64 -16.51
CA GLY A 15 -40.23 -33.62 -17.35
C GLY A 15 -38.86 -34.04 -16.82
N THR A 16 -38.83 -34.91 -15.78
CA THR A 16 -37.66 -35.75 -15.53
C THR A 16 -37.51 -36.83 -16.63
N PRO A 17 -36.30 -37.23 -17.00
CA PRO A 17 -35.85 -38.52 -16.56
C PRO A 17 -34.42 -38.52 -15.96
N SER A 18 -34.30 -39.31 -14.92
CA SER A 18 -33.09 -39.74 -14.29
C SER A 18 -32.22 -40.56 -15.23
N VAL A 19 -30.98 -40.19 -15.44
CA VAL A 19 -29.91 -41.11 -15.88
C VAL A 19 -28.58 -40.73 -15.25
N GLY A 20 -28.04 -41.65 -14.46
CA GLY A 20 -26.62 -41.89 -14.31
C GLY A 20 -25.79 -40.83 -13.54
N ALA A 21 -25.72 -41.00 -12.22
CA ALA A 21 -24.62 -40.50 -11.43
C ALA A 21 -23.31 -41.18 -11.88
N ALA A 22 -22.60 -40.58 -12.80
CA ALA A 22 -21.20 -40.91 -13.07
C ALA A 22 -20.32 -39.92 -12.34
N ALA A 23 -19.53 -40.48 -11.45
CA ALA A 23 -18.53 -39.81 -10.64
C ALA A 23 -17.60 -38.97 -11.51
N LEU A 24 -17.80 -37.65 -11.52
CA LEU A 24 -16.77 -36.70 -11.91
C LEU A 24 -15.90 -36.46 -10.67
N GLY A 25 -14.82 -37.26 -10.61
CA GLY A 25 -13.77 -37.10 -9.65
C GLY A 25 -13.30 -35.66 -9.67
N ARG A 26 -13.38 -35.03 -8.53
CA ARG A 26 -12.63 -33.77 -8.23
C ARG A 26 -11.15 -34.11 -8.38
N ALA A 27 -10.59 -33.85 -9.54
CA ALA A 27 -9.17 -33.64 -9.68
C ALA A 27 -8.88 -32.33 -8.95
N GLN A 28 -8.64 -32.42 -7.63
CA GLN A 28 -7.93 -31.40 -6.90
C GLN A 28 -6.55 -31.39 -7.51
N SER A 29 -6.30 -30.40 -8.35
CA SER A 29 -4.96 -30.01 -8.75
C SER A 29 -4.25 -29.56 -7.47
N GLN A 30 -3.64 -30.51 -6.77
CA GLN A 30 -2.55 -30.23 -5.85
C GLN A 30 -1.42 -29.72 -6.75
N GLN A 31 -1.42 -28.42 -7.03
CA GLN A 31 -0.20 -27.73 -7.40
C GLN A 31 0.71 -27.88 -6.18
N ALA A 32 1.58 -28.88 -6.23
CA ALA A 32 2.72 -28.95 -5.33
C ALA A 32 3.52 -27.67 -5.59
N GLU A 33 3.34 -26.66 -4.72
CA GLU A 33 4.26 -25.53 -4.65
C GLU A 33 5.62 -26.14 -4.26
N LEU A 34 6.43 -26.38 -5.27
CA LEU A 34 7.85 -26.69 -5.03
C LEU A 34 8.41 -25.50 -4.25
N PRO A 35 9.02 -25.73 -3.09
CA PRO A 35 9.67 -24.68 -2.35
C PRO A 35 10.74 -24.08 -3.27
N ILE A 36 10.55 -22.83 -3.67
CA ILE A 36 11.54 -22.08 -4.46
C ILE A 36 12.68 -21.78 -3.49
N GLU A 37 13.71 -22.63 -3.47
CA GLU A 37 14.96 -22.34 -2.78
C GLU A 37 15.66 -21.21 -3.53
N ILE A 38 15.43 -19.98 -3.07
CA ILE A 38 16.15 -18.81 -3.57
C ILE A 38 17.48 -18.75 -2.82
N ASP A 39 18.57 -18.95 -3.53
CA ASP A 39 19.90 -18.78 -2.93
C ASP A 39 20.19 -17.31 -2.58
N ALA A 40 21.15 -17.06 -1.71
CA ALA A 40 21.49 -15.73 -1.24
C ALA A 40 21.97 -14.80 -2.36
N LEU A 41 22.56 -15.32 -3.42
CA LEU A 41 23.01 -14.52 -4.58
C LEU A 41 21.83 -14.09 -5.42
N GLN A 42 20.89 -15.00 -5.68
CA GLN A 42 19.63 -14.72 -6.39
C GLN A 42 18.81 -13.68 -5.62
N LEU A 43 18.66 -13.83 -4.31
CA LEU A 43 17.94 -12.85 -3.48
C LEU A 43 18.59 -11.46 -3.55
N ARG A 44 19.93 -11.37 -3.47
CA ARG A 44 20.65 -10.10 -3.62
C ARG A 44 20.45 -9.49 -5.01
N ALA A 45 20.45 -10.29 -6.06
CA ALA A 45 20.22 -9.82 -7.42
C ALA A 45 18.80 -9.28 -7.61
N VAL A 46 17.78 -10.00 -7.12
CA VAL A 46 16.38 -9.56 -7.13
C VAL A 46 16.21 -8.28 -6.33
N LYS A 47 16.73 -8.22 -5.10
CA LYS A 47 16.68 -7.02 -4.26
C LYS A 47 17.30 -5.81 -4.94
N ARG A 48 18.46 -5.97 -5.58
CA ARG A 48 19.13 -4.88 -6.31
C ARG A 48 18.28 -4.36 -7.47
N ARG A 49 17.71 -5.26 -8.27
CA ARG A 49 16.82 -4.89 -9.40
C ARG A 49 15.56 -4.19 -8.90
N PHE A 50 14.94 -4.71 -7.85
CA PHE A 50 13.77 -4.12 -7.22
C PHE A 50 14.07 -2.69 -6.73
N LEU A 51 15.17 -2.49 -6.02
CA LEU A 51 15.55 -1.16 -5.52
C LEU A 51 15.88 -0.19 -6.66
N ALA A 52 16.54 -0.64 -7.73
CA ALA A 52 16.84 0.19 -8.90
C ALA A 52 15.53 0.63 -9.59
N LEU A 53 14.62 -0.30 -9.87
CA LEU A 53 13.32 -0.01 -10.47
C LEU A 53 12.51 0.99 -9.63
N ASN A 54 12.46 0.80 -8.32
CA ASN A 54 11.73 1.72 -7.44
C ASN A 54 12.37 3.11 -7.38
N LYS A 55 13.69 3.20 -7.43
CA LYS A 55 14.40 4.49 -7.53
C LYS A 55 14.03 5.23 -8.81
N ASP A 56 13.99 4.54 -9.94
CA ASP A 56 13.60 5.14 -11.22
C ASP A 56 12.12 5.57 -11.22
N ARG A 57 11.23 4.75 -10.66
CA ARG A 57 9.82 5.12 -10.49
C ARG A 57 9.65 6.36 -9.62
N LEU A 58 10.35 6.45 -8.49
CA LEU A 58 10.30 7.64 -7.64
C LEU A 58 10.82 8.89 -8.36
N ARG A 59 11.83 8.76 -9.21
CA ARG A 59 12.30 9.87 -10.05
C ARG A 59 11.21 10.32 -11.02
N LEU A 60 10.57 9.40 -11.73
CA LEU A 60 9.45 9.69 -12.63
C LEU A 60 8.28 10.35 -11.88
N VAL A 61 7.93 9.89 -10.68
CA VAL A 61 6.94 10.53 -9.81
C VAL A 61 7.33 11.99 -9.56
N GLN A 62 8.58 12.25 -9.18
CA GLN A 62 9.04 13.61 -8.89
C GLN A 62 9.01 14.53 -10.13
N GLU A 63 9.24 13.99 -11.32
CA GLU A 63 9.22 14.71 -12.58
C GLU A 63 7.79 14.98 -13.09
N SER A 64 6.86 14.05 -12.87
CA SER A 64 5.48 14.12 -13.37
C SER A 64 4.50 14.87 -12.48
N LEU A 65 4.80 15.02 -11.19
CA LEU A 65 3.90 15.64 -10.23
C LEU A 65 4.00 17.16 -10.21
N GLU A 66 2.88 17.82 -9.95
CA GLU A 66 2.84 19.22 -9.60
C GLU A 66 3.59 19.51 -8.30
N LEU A 67 4.05 20.73 -8.11
CA LEU A 67 4.88 21.12 -6.97
C LEU A 67 4.25 20.76 -5.61
N ARG A 68 2.93 20.94 -5.45
CA ARG A 68 2.22 20.62 -4.20
C ARG A 68 2.20 19.12 -3.93
N GLN A 69 1.88 18.32 -4.94
CA GLN A 69 1.87 16.86 -4.86
C GLN A 69 3.28 16.32 -4.58
N ARG A 70 4.30 16.87 -5.24
CA ARG A 70 5.70 16.49 -5.02
C ARG A 70 6.14 16.73 -3.58
N VAL A 71 5.79 17.89 -3.01
CA VAL A 71 6.09 18.20 -1.61
C VAL A 71 5.40 17.22 -0.68
N PHE A 72 4.16 16.85 -0.97
CA PHE A 72 3.42 15.85 -0.20
C PHE A 72 4.12 14.49 -0.22
N VAL A 73 4.42 13.96 -1.41
CA VAL A 73 5.11 12.66 -1.57
C VAL A 73 6.46 12.64 -0.83
N GLU A 74 7.23 13.72 -0.88
CA GLU A 74 8.49 13.81 -0.15
C GLU A 74 8.34 13.82 1.38
N LEU A 75 7.19 14.27 1.88
CA LEU A 75 6.92 14.32 3.32
C LEU A 75 6.35 13.01 3.88
N ILE A 76 5.70 12.20 3.05
CA ILE A 76 5.05 10.94 3.49
C ILE A 76 5.96 10.08 4.38
N PRO A 77 7.20 9.75 3.99
CA PRO A 77 8.06 8.92 4.85
C PRO A 77 8.36 9.57 6.20
N LEU A 78 8.50 10.90 6.25
CA LEU A 78 8.71 11.62 7.50
C LEU A 78 7.48 11.54 8.39
N LEU A 79 6.27 11.75 7.84
CA LEU A 79 5.02 11.72 8.59
C LEU A 79 4.82 10.37 9.28
N PHE A 80 5.01 9.27 8.56
CA PHE A 80 4.95 7.92 9.13
C PHE A 80 6.12 7.59 10.06
N HIS A 81 7.30 8.19 9.83
CA HIS A 81 8.45 7.93 10.67
C HIS A 81 8.31 8.56 12.07
N ILE A 82 7.68 9.71 12.20
CA ILE A 82 7.65 10.47 13.47
C ILE A 82 6.27 10.68 14.06
N ASN A 83 5.18 10.63 13.27
CA ASN A 83 3.81 10.90 13.72
C ASN A 83 3.75 12.09 14.70
N HIS A 84 4.14 13.28 14.22
CA HIS A 84 4.32 14.45 15.09
C HIS A 84 3.01 15.23 15.23
N PRO A 85 2.58 15.62 16.48
CA PRO A 85 1.28 16.26 16.72
C PRO A 85 1.06 17.57 15.97
N THR A 86 2.12 18.27 15.59
CA THR A 86 2.00 19.56 14.88
C THR A 86 2.08 19.43 13.36
N LEU A 87 2.28 18.20 12.85
CA LEU A 87 2.28 17.92 11.42
C LEU A 87 0.95 17.30 10.98
N PRO A 88 0.55 17.47 9.71
CA PRO A 88 -0.65 16.84 9.20
C PRO A 88 -0.55 15.31 9.27
N GLY A 89 -1.70 14.64 9.45
CA GLY A 89 -1.76 13.18 9.52
C GLY A 89 -1.38 12.60 10.89
N PHE A 90 -1.35 13.41 11.96
CA PHE A 90 -1.16 12.89 13.30
C PHE A 90 -2.30 11.95 13.68
N ALA A 91 -1.98 10.69 13.98
CA ALA A 91 -2.92 9.61 14.26
C ALA A 91 -2.97 9.20 15.75
N GLY A 92 -2.56 10.10 16.65
CA GLY A 92 -2.50 9.80 18.08
C GLY A 92 -1.12 9.27 18.52
N SER A 93 -0.94 9.15 19.85
CA SER A 93 0.34 8.73 20.44
C SER A 93 0.67 7.26 20.24
N ASP A 94 -0.35 6.44 20.03
CA ASP A 94 -0.24 4.98 19.98
C ASP A 94 -0.11 4.43 18.55
N ALA A 95 -0.23 5.31 17.55
CA ALA A 95 -0.07 4.92 16.16
C ALA A 95 1.33 4.33 15.87
N PRO A 96 1.40 3.31 15.00
CA PRO A 96 2.66 2.72 14.58
C PRO A 96 3.57 3.76 13.94
N ILE A 97 4.81 3.86 14.40
CA ILE A 97 5.78 4.83 13.91
C ILE A 97 7.17 4.22 13.73
N GLY A 98 7.99 4.91 12.95
CA GLY A 98 9.39 4.55 12.78
C GLY A 98 9.59 3.61 11.59
N ILE A 99 10.37 4.07 10.64
CA ILE A 99 10.81 3.32 9.46
C ILE A 99 12.29 3.02 9.67
N PRO A 100 12.72 1.73 9.64
CA PRO A 100 14.13 1.37 9.72
C PRO A 100 14.93 2.05 8.60
N ASP A 101 16.17 2.39 8.88
CA ASP A 101 17.11 2.97 7.91
C ASP A 101 16.64 4.29 7.23
N TYR A 102 15.51 4.85 7.65
CA TYR A 102 15.08 6.16 7.16
C TYR A 102 15.71 7.29 7.98
N THR A 103 16.33 8.21 7.27
CA THR A 103 16.82 9.47 7.83
C THR A 103 16.29 10.62 6.97
N PRO A 104 15.52 11.55 7.54
CA PRO A 104 14.98 12.66 6.77
C PRO A 104 16.08 13.57 6.25
N SER A 105 15.94 13.96 4.99
CA SER A 105 16.88 14.91 4.37
C SER A 105 16.68 16.33 4.91
N GLN A 106 17.70 17.19 4.79
CA GLN A 106 17.57 18.60 5.16
C GLN A 106 16.46 19.33 4.37
N PRO A 107 16.28 19.09 3.05
CA PRO A 107 15.12 19.63 2.33
C PRO A 107 13.78 19.19 2.93
N THR A 108 13.61 17.91 3.26
CA THR A 108 12.40 17.37 3.88
C THR A 108 12.11 18.05 5.23
N LEU A 109 13.12 18.22 6.08
CA LEU A 109 12.98 18.91 7.36
C LEU A 109 12.61 20.39 7.20
N ARG A 110 13.20 21.07 6.21
CA ARG A 110 12.82 22.45 5.90
C ARG A 110 11.37 22.57 5.45
N ARG A 111 10.88 21.62 4.65
CA ARG A 111 9.47 21.57 4.22
C ARG A 111 8.53 21.31 5.39
N ALA A 112 8.86 20.39 6.27
CA ALA A 112 8.09 20.12 7.48
C ALA A 112 7.98 21.37 8.38
N ARG A 113 9.07 22.12 8.56
CA ARG A 113 9.06 23.40 9.30
C ARG A 113 8.21 24.50 8.64
N LYS A 114 8.05 24.45 7.31
CA LYS A 114 7.12 25.37 6.61
C LYS A 114 5.66 25.03 6.88
N LEU A 115 5.33 23.74 7.11
CA LEU A 115 4.00 23.33 7.51
C LEU A 115 3.70 23.66 8.97
N SER A 116 4.68 23.49 9.85
CA SER A 116 4.57 23.81 11.26
C SER A 116 5.85 24.46 11.78
N ARG A 117 5.75 25.72 12.17
CA ARG A 117 6.91 26.49 12.70
C ARG A 117 7.45 25.92 14.02
N SER A 118 6.57 25.26 14.79
CA SER A 118 6.94 24.63 16.07
C SER A 118 7.53 23.23 15.89
N PHE A 119 7.59 22.71 14.65
CA PHE A 119 8.16 21.41 14.38
C PHE A 119 9.67 21.38 14.59
N GLU A 120 10.11 20.51 15.49
CA GLU A 120 11.51 20.19 15.70
C GLU A 120 11.76 18.71 15.51
N TYR A 121 12.66 18.36 14.59
CA TYR A 121 13.10 16.98 14.44
C TYR A 121 14.15 16.65 15.51
N LYS A 122 13.75 15.84 16.50
CA LYS A 122 14.66 15.28 17.48
C LYS A 122 15.00 13.86 17.09
N LYS A 123 16.25 13.60 16.74
CA LYS A 123 16.75 12.24 16.49
C LYS A 123 16.77 11.51 17.85
N ARG A 124 15.64 10.95 18.22
CA ARG A 124 15.58 10.07 19.40
C ARG A 124 16.17 8.72 19.04
N ALA A 125 16.93 8.12 19.97
CA ALA A 125 17.28 6.71 19.89
C ALA A 125 15.98 5.89 19.97
N ARG A 126 15.40 5.58 18.82
CA ARG A 126 14.17 4.78 18.76
C ARG A 126 14.55 3.32 18.97
N ARG A 127 13.91 2.68 19.92
CA ARG A 127 14.12 1.24 20.21
C ARG A 127 13.20 0.35 19.38
N ARG A 128 12.13 0.88 18.81
CA ARG A 128 11.15 0.13 18.02
C ARG A 128 10.86 0.86 16.71
N PHE A 129 10.84 0.11 15.63
CA PHE A 129 10.44 0.55 14.30
C PHE A 129 9.27 -0.33 13.88
N HIS A 130 8.08 0.22 13.92
CA HIS A 130 6.85 -0.53 13.64
C HIS A 130 6.57 -0.68 12.16
N ILE A 131 7.11 0.23 11.33
CA ILE A 131 6.85 0.26 9.90
C ILE A 131 8.05 -0.35 9.18
N GLN A 132 7.85 -1.52 8.61
CA GLN A 132 8.89 -2.26 7.90
C GLN A 132 9.12 -1.73 6.49
N ALA A 133 8.05 -1.32 5.79
CA ALA A 133 8.14 -0.75 4.47
C ALA A 133 6.94 0.15 4.16
N LEU A 134 7.17 1.10 3.26
CA LEU A 134 6.16 2.01 2.74
C LEU A 134 6.27 2.03 1.21
N TYR A 135 5.17 1.70 0.53
CA TYR A 135 5.13 1.65 -0.92
C TYR A 135 4.10 2.65 -1.46
N LEU A 136 4.50 3.33 -2.52
CA LEU A 136 3.59 4.12 -3.35
C LEU A 136 3.15 3.24 -4.52
N MET A 137 1.86 2.95 -4.56
CA MET A 137 1.25 2.02 -5.52
C MET A 137 0.45 2.78 -6.59
N GLY A 138 -0.21 2.03 -7.49
CA GLY A 138 -1.08 2.59 -8.51
C GLY A 138 -0.33 3.09 -9.75
N SER A 139 -0.98 3.97 -10.51
CA SER A 139 -0.47 4.50 -11.78
C SER A 139 0.65 5.53 -11.62
N ILE A 140 0.86 6.04 -10.42
CA ILE A 140 1.84 7.07 -10.14
C ILE A 140 3.27 6.61 -10.48
N GLY A 141 4.04 7.45 -11.14
CA GLY A 141 5.37 7.09 -11.64
C GLY A 141 5.35 6.10 -12.82
N SER A 142 4.24 6.03 -13.54
CA SER A 142 4.10 5.29 -14.79
C SER A 142 3.55 6.20 -15.89
N ILE A 143 3.55 5.72 -17.13
CA ILE A 143 2.96 6.42 -18.28
C ILE A 143 1.43 6.55 -18.18
N ALA A 144 0.79 5.78 -17.31
CA ALA A 144 -0.66 5.81 -17.08
C ALA A 144 -1.08 6.86 -16.05
N HIS A 145 -0.14 7.61 -15.47
CA HIS A 145 -0.44 8.66 -14.50
C HIS A 145 -1.14 9.85 -15.14
N THR A 146 -2.21 10.31 -14.51
CA THR A 146 -2.95 11.52 -14.87
C THR A 146 -3.09 12.42 -13.64
N SER A 147 -3.49 13.69 -13.85
CA SER A 147 -3.74 14.64 -12.75
C SER A 147 -4.84 14.21 -11.77
N GLY A 148 -5.73 13.31 -12.20
CA GLY A 148 -6.79 12.73 -11.36
C GLY A 148 -6.45 11.38 -10.76
N SER A 149 -5.20 10.91 -10.89
CA SER A 149 -4.78 9.63 -10.30
C SER A 149 -4.62 9.74 -8.79
N ASP A 150 -5.12 8.74 -8.07
CA ASP A 150 -4.99 8.65 -6.62
C ASP A 150 -3.58 8.24 -6.19
N PHE A 151 -3.28 8.52 -4.92
CA PHE A 151 -2.05 8.12 -4.25
C PHE A 151 -2.36 6.93 -3.33
N ASP A 152 -2.14 5.73 -3.83
CA ASP A 152 -2.31 4.52 -3.04
C ASP A 152 -1.04 4.23 -2.24
N ILE A 153 -1.14 4.25 -0.93
CA ILE A 153 -0.01 3.99 -0.03
C ILE A 153 -0.24 2.65 0.65
N TRP A 154 0.71 1.74 0.46
CA TRP A 154 0.73 0.47 1.17
C TRP A 154 1.75 0.53 2.29
N LEU A 155 1.26 0.22 3.50
CA LEU A 155 2.03 0.21 4.72
C LEU A 155 2.25 -1.23 5.17
N CYS A 156 3.52 -1.67 5.21
CA CYS A 156 3.90 -2.93 5.83
C CYS A 156 4.39 -2.64 7.24
N TYR A 157 3.74 -3.20 8.22
CA TYR A 157 4.05 -2.99 9.63
C TYR A 157 4.33 -4.31 10.35
N ASP A 158 4.83 -4.21 11.57
CA ASP A 158 5.11 -5.34 12.42
C ASP A 158 3.82 -6.12 12.73
N PRO A 159 3.74 -7.43 12.44
CA PRO A 159 2.57 -8.25 12.70
C PRO A 159 2.24 -8.39 14.20
N GLU A 160 3.21 -8.15 15.08
CA GLU A 160 3.04 -8.23 16.54
C GLU A 160 2.34 -6.99 17.13
N LEU A 161 2.03 -5.97 16.31
CA LEU A 161 1.23 -4.83 16.77
C LEU A 161 -0.14 -5.28 17.25
N ASP A 162 -0.59 -4.73 18.38
CA ASP A 162 -1.92 -5.02 18.92
C ASP A 162 -3.04 -4.43 18.03
N THR A 163 -4.27 -4.87 18.29
CA THR A 163 -5.42 -4.44 17.48
C THR A 163 -5.69 -2.94 17.59
N ALA A 164 -5.41 -2.31 18.73
CA ALA A 164 -5.60 -0.88 18.93
C ALA A 164 -4.59 -0.05 18.12
N GLN A 165 -3.38 -0.59 17.92
CA GLN A 165 -2.33 0.07 17.11
C GLN A 165 -2.55 -0.10 15.60
N ARG A 166 -3.43 -1.01 15.17
CA ARG A 166 -3.73 -1.27 13.75
C ARG A 166 -4.90 -0.44 13.21
N GLN A 167 -5.70 0.17 14.08
CA GLN A 167 -6.81 1.06 13.73
C GLN A 167 -6.36 2.50 13.55
#